data_98f8f561c238fb64df7bce748f1535fb
#
_entry.id   98f8f561c238fb64df7bce748f1535fb
#
_cell.length_a   1.000
_cell.length_b   1.000
_cell.length_c   1.000
_cell.angle_alpha   90.00
_cell.angle_beta   90.00
_cell.angle_gamma   90.00
#
_symmetry.space_group_name_H-M   'P 1'
#
loop_
_entity.id
_entity.type
_entity.pdbx_description
1 polymer ?
#
loop_
_entity_poly.entity_id
_entity_poly.type
_entity_poly.pdbx_seq_one_letter_code
_entity_poly.pdbx_strand_id
1 'polypeptide(L)'
;RLCPGELTQYCAELRRFIIAQLSSNPGHLGSSLGVVELTVALHYVLNTPDDKLVWDVGHQAYAHKIITGRRDRFCTNRKLGGLSGFPKMGESLYDAFGAGHSSTSISAALGIAIASARRGEKREVVAVIGDGALTGGLAFEGLNNAGASNANLLVVLNDNRMSIDPNVGALKEYLLNITTSKRYNQAKHHTWTRLERFPKLRRTIQKMGNALKGGFLQQSNLFESLNFRYFGPVDGHNVEQLTRVLKDLKEIP
;
A
#
# COMPACT_ATOMS: atom_id res chain seq x y z
N ARG A 1 -15.95 12.25 10.21
CA ARG A 1 -14.56 11.71 10.13
C ARG A 1 -13.98 11.73 11.53
N LEU A 2 -13.22 10.67 11.89
CA LEU A 2 -12.48 10.62 13.15
C LEU A 2 -11.39 11.71 13.19
N CYS A 3 -11.09 12.22 14.40
CA CYS A 3 -9.92 13.06 14.58
C CYS A 3 -8.62 12.22 14.50
N PRO A 4 -7.48 12.80 14.10
CA PRO A 4 -6.22 12.05 14.00
C PRO A 4 -5.84 11.29 15.27
N GLY A 5 -6.08 11.88 16.45
CA GLY A 5 -5.80 11.22 17.74
C GLY A 5 -6.69 10.02 18.07
N GLU A 6 -7.81 9.84 17.38
CA GLU A 6 -8.73 8.70 17.58
C GLU A 6 -8.35 7.49 16.70
N LEU A 7 -7.47 7.68 15.70
CA LEU A 7 -7.12 6.61 14.75
C LEU A 7 -6.43 5.45 15.43
N THR A 8 -5.57 5.70 16.40
CA THR A 8 -4.87 4.64 17.15
C THR A 8 -5.84 3.78 17.95
N GLN A 9 -6.81 4.42 18.62
CA GLN A 9 -7.85 3.71 19.33
C GLN A 9 -8.71 2.89 18.36
N TYR A 10 -9.12 3.48 17.24
CA TYR A 10 -9.91 2.80 16.22
C TYR A 10 -9.19 1.57 15.64
N CYS A 11 -7.89 1.66 15.38
CA CYS A 11 -7.06 0.52 14.97
C CYS A 11 -7.08 -0.59 16.03
N ALA A 12 -6.96 -0.24 17.31
CA ALA A 12 -6.99 -1.21 18.40
C ALA A 12 -8.36 -1.91 18.52
N GLU A 13 -9.46 -1.18 18.35
CA GLU A 13 -10.82 -1.73 18.33
C GLU A 13 -11.06 -2.65 17.14
N LEU A 14 -10.63 -2.22 15.94
CA LEU A 14 -10.72 -3.01 14.72
C LEU A 14 -9.92 -4.31 14.83
N ARG A 15 -8.72 -4.25 15.38
CA ARG A 15 -7.87 -5.41 15.65
C ARG A 15 -8.54 -6.41 16.60
N ARG A 16 -9.11 -5.94 17.72
CA ARG A 16 -9.86 -6.78 18.66
C ARG A 16 -11.08 -7.43 17.99
N PHE A 17 -11.80 -6.67 17.18
CA PHE A 17 -12.94 -7.20 16.43
C PHE A 17 -12.52 -8.32 15.46
N ILE A 18 -11.46 -8.12 14.68
CA ILE A 18 -10.92 -9.14 13.76
C ILE A 18 -10.54 -10.41 14.53
N ILE A 19 -9.82 -10.28 15.64
CA ILE A 19 -9.41 -11.42 16.48
C ILE A 19 -10.65 -12.18 17.00
N ALA A 20 -11.64 -11.47 17.53
CA ALA A 20 -12.86 -12.08 18.06
C ALA A 20 -13.65 -12.82 16.98
N GLN A 21 -13.76 -12.25 15.77
CA GLN A 21 -14.46 -12.89 14.66
C GLN A 21 -13.73 -14.14 14.15
N LEU A 22 -12.40 -14.07 14.03
CA LEU A 22 -11.61 -15.16 13.49
C LEU A 22 -11.33 -16.28 14.50
N SER A 23 -11.54 -16.06 15.78
CA SER A 23 -11.49 -17.12 16.79
C SER A 23 -12.58 -18.18 16.61
N SER A 24 -13.74 -17.78 16.07
CA SER A 24 -14.89 -18.67 15.81
C SER A 24 -15.10 -18.98 14.32
N ASN A 25 -14.55 -18.17 13.42
CA ASN A 25 -14.70 -18.31 11.98
C ASN A 25 -13.32 -18.17 11.31
N PRO A 26 -12.56 -19.26 11.17
CA PRO A 26 -11.16 -19.23 10.71
C PRO A 26 -10.96 -18.52 9.38
N GLY A 27 -9.86 -17.78 9.28
CA GLY A 27 -9.48 -17.01 8.10
C GLY A 27 -8.03 -16.55 8.13
N HIS A 28 -7.70 -15.55 7.33
CA HIS A 28 -6.35 -15.00 7.20
C HIS A 28 -6.05 -14.01 8.34
N LEU A 29 -5.79 -14.53 9.56
CA LEU A 29 -5.61 -13.71 10.75
C LEU A 29 -4.35 -12.86 10.67
N GLY A 30 -3.17 -13.47 10.54
CA GLY A 30 -1.88 -12.78 10.59
C GLY A 30 -1.74 -11.68 9.54
N SER A 31 -2.05 -12.00 8.28
CA SER A 31 -1.99 -11.04 7.17
C SER A 31 -2.96 -9.87 7.35
N SER A 32 -4.16 -10.12 7.88
CA SER A 32 -5.13 -9.04 8.13
C SER A 32 -4.75 -8.17 9.32
N LEU A 33 -4.17 -8.75 10.38
CA LEU A 33 -3.66 -7.97 11.51
C LEU A 33 -2.42 -7.14 11.15
N GLY A 34 -1.61 -7.61 10.21
CA GLY A 34 -0.41 -6.91 9.75
C GLY A 34 -0.68 -5.59 9.02
N VAL A 35 -1.92 -5.35 8.56
CA VAL A 35 -2.28 -4.18 7.75
C VAL A 35 -3.45 -3.35 8.32
N VAL A 36 -3.77 -3.49 9.59
CA VAL A 36 -4.87 -2.74 10.20
C VAL A 36 -4.61 -1.24 10.12
N GLU A 37 -3.47 -0.78 10.59
CA GLU A 37 -3.08 0.63 10.59
C GLU A 37 -2.93 1.18 9.16
N LEU A 38 -2.34 0.42 8.26
CA LEU A 38 -2.25 0.76 6.84
C LEU A 38 -3.64 0.92 6.21
N THR A 39 -4.56 -0.02 6.46
CA THR A 39 -5.92 0.04 5.93
C THR A 39 -6.67 1.27 6.45
N VAL A 40 -6.57 1.55 7.75
CA VAL A 40 -7.19 2.73 8.36
C VAL A 40 -6.61 4.01 7.76
N ALA A 41 -5.29 4.11 7.62
CA ALA A 41 -4.63 5.27 7.04
C ALA A 41 -5.04 5.50 5.57
N LEU A 42 -5.11 4.44 4.76
CA LEU A 42 -5.57 4.51 3.37
C LEU A 42 -7.01 5.04 3.30
N HIS A 43 -7.95 4.47 4.07
CA HIS A 43 -9.34 4.93 4.09
C HIS A 43 -9.53 6.31 4.72
N TYR A 44 -8.60 6.75 5.55
CA TYR A 44 -8.63 8.09 6.12
C TYR A 44 -8.19 9.18 5.11
N VAL A 45 -7.23 8.85 4.26
CA VAL A 45 -6.64 9.80 3.30
C VAL A 45 -7.34 9.77 1.94
N LEU A 46 -7.71 8.60 1.46
CA LEU A 46 -8.35 8.42 0.17
C LEU A 46 -9.87 8.67 0.25
N ASN A 47 -10.44 9.14 -0.84
CA ASN A 47 -11.88 9.32 -1.00
C ASN A 47 -12.51 8.09 -1.69
N THR A 48 -12.45 6.93 -1.02
CA THR A 48 -13.08 5.72 -1.55
C THR A 48 -14.61 5.79 -1.44
N PRO A 49 -15.38 5.24 -2.40
CA PRO A 49 -14.96 4.37 -3.52
C PRO A 49 -14.53 5.10 -4.80
N ASP A 50 -14.48 6.44 -4.83
CA ASP A 50 -14.03 7.17 -6.03
C ASP A 50 -12.55 6.90 -6.29
N ASP A 51 -11.68 7.11 -5.29
CA ASP A 51 -10.32 6.59 -5.29
C ASP A 51 -10.35 5.05 -5.22
N LYS A 52 -9.43 4.38 -5.90
CA LYS A 52 -9.47 2.92 -6.06
C LYS A 52 -8.37 2.24 -5.27
N LEU A 53 -8.77 1.30 -4.39
CA LEU A 53 -7.88 0.40 -3.68
C LEU A 53 -7.94 -1.01 -4.30
N VAL A 54 -6.81 -1.51 -4.75
CA VAL A 54 -6.64 -2.86 -5.28
C VAL A 54 -5.75 -3.67 -4.33
N TRP A 55 -6.32 -4.69 -3.73
CA TRP A 55 -5.63 -5.57 -2.79
C TRP A 55 -5.09 -6.79 -3.52
N ASP A 56 -3.78 -7.02 -3.45
CA ASP A 56 -3.19 -8.24 -4.00
C ASP A 56 -3.62 -9.47 -3.21
N VAL A 57 -3.96 -10.57 -3.87
CA VAL A 57 -4.60 -11.76 -3.31
C VAL A 57 -5.93 -11.42 -2.61
N GLY A 58 -5.93 -10.42 -1.75
CA GLY A 58 -7.08 -10.01 -0.95
C GLY A 58 -7.18 -10.69 0.42
N HIS A 59 -6.22 -11.53 0.79
CA HIS A 59 -6.15 -12.19 2.10
C HIS A 59 -5.93 -11.21 3.27
N GLN A 60 -5.44 -10.02 2.99
CA GLN A 60 -5.21 -8.95 3.94
C GLN A 60 -6.33 -7.87 3.94
N ALA A 61 -7.48 -8.13 3.30
CA ALA A 61 -8.53 -7.12 3.11
C ALA A 61 -9.65 -7.16 4.16
N TYR A 62 -9.49 -7.82 5.29
CA TYR A 62 -10.57 -7.92 6.28
C TYR A 62 -10.89 -6.58 6.93
N ALA A 63 -9.88 -5.81 7.31
CA ALA A 63 -10.08 -4.45 7.82
C ALA A 63 -10.81 -3.57 6.78
N HIS A 64 -10.43 -3.65 5.51
CA HIS A 64 -11.11 -2.98 4.40
C HIS A 64 -12.60 -3.34 4.33
N LYS A 65 -12.95 -4.63 4.39
CA LYS A 65 -14.35 -5.07 4.39
C LYS A 65 -15.16 -4.52 5.57
N ILE A 66 -14.57 -4.54 6.76
CA ILE A 66 -15.22 -4.07 7.98
C ILE A 66 -15.47 -2.55 7.92
N ILE A 67 -14.47 -1.76 7.52
CA ILE A 67 -14.56 -0.30 7.39
C ILE A 67 -15.59 0.09 6.33
N THR A 68 -15.72 -0.68 5.27
CA THR A 68 -16.62 -0.40 4.14
C THR A 68 -18.01 -0.98 4.30
N GLY A 69 -18.51 -1.09 5.55
CA GLY A 69 -19.91 -1.37 5.86
C GLY A 69 -20.28 -2.84 5.98
N ARG A 70 -19.30 -3.75 5.99
CA ARG A 70 -19.58 -5.21 6.09
C ARG A 70 -19.34 -5.77 7.50
N ARG A 71 -19.23 -4.90 8.51
CA ARG A 71 -18.95 -5.28 9.90
C ARG A 71 -20.00 -6.25 10.46
N ASP A 72 -21.27 -5.92 10.32
CA ASP A 72 -22.36 -6.69 10.93
C ASP A 72 -22.54 -8.07 10.30
N ARG A 73 -22.15 -8.20 9.02
CA ARG A 73 -22.17 -9.45 8.27
C ARG A 73 -20.85 -10.22 8.32
N PHE A 74 -19.83 -9.69 8.99
CA PHE A 74 -18.47 -10.26 8.95
C PHE A 74 -18.41 -11.67 9.57
N CYS A 75 -19.30 -12.01 10.48
CA CYS A 75 -19.47 -13.38 11.00
C CYS A 75 -19.81 -14.44 9.92
N THR A 76 -20.24 -14.01 8.73
CA THR A 76 -20.52 -14.87 7.58
C THR A 76 -19.33 -14.96 6.60
N ASN A 77 -18.21 -14.32 6.90
CA ASN A 77 -17.05 -14.30 6.00
C ASN A 77 -16.55 -15.72 5.72
N ARG A 78 -16.35 -16.08 4.45
CA ARG A 78 -15.94 -17.40 3.95
C ARG A 78 -16.98 -18.51 4.14
N LYS A 79 -18.21 -18.21 4.52
CA LYS A 79 -19.32 -19.18 4.60
C LYS A 79 -20.13 -19.18 3.31
N LEU A 80 -20.75 -20.29 3.00
CA LEU A 80 -21.65 -20.42 1.85
C LEU A 80 -22.79 -19.40 1.97
N GLY A 81 -23.04 -18.61 0.92
CA GLY A 81 -24.03 -17.53 0.93
C GLY A 81 -23.65 -16.31 1.76
N GLY A 82 -22.50 -16.32 2.43
CA GLY A 82 -21.96 -15.21 3.21
C GLY A 82 -21.00 -14.32 2.42
N LEU A 83 -20.21 -13.54 3.17
CA LEU A 83 -19.17 -12.69 2.58
C LEU A 83 -18.04 -13.52 2.00
N SER A 84 -17.53 -13.10 0.84
CA SER A 84 -16.32 -13.65 0.22
C SER A 84 -15.11 -13.46 1.13
N GLY A 85 -14.20 -14.43 1.15
CA GLY A 85 -12.94 -14.31 1.88
C GLY A 85 -11.95 -13.31 1.26
N PHE A 86 -12.24 -12.85 0.03
CA PHE A 86 -11.45 -11.89 -0.75
C PHE A 86 -12.35 -10.74 -1.23
N PRO A 87 -11.80 -9.59 -1.65
CA PRO A 87 -12.56 -8.55 -2.34
C PRO A 87 -13.33 -9.12 -3.53
N LYS A 88 -14.60 -8.69 -3.67
CA LYS A 88 -15.49 -9.15 -4.73
C LYS A 88 -16.34 -7.98 -5.21
N MET A 89 -16.17 -7.57 -6.46
CA MET A 89 -16.83 -6.39 -7.05
C MET A 89 -18.36 -6.43 -6.93
N GLY A 90 -18.97 -7.62 -7.02
CA GLY A 90 -20.42 -7.78 -6.82
C GLY A 90 -20.89 -7.72 -5.36
N GLU A 91 -19.96 -7.59 -4.39
CA GLU A 91 -20.26 -7.53 -2.97
C GLU A 91 -20.28 -6.09 -2.44
N SER A 92 -19.42 -5.24 -2.99
CA SER A 92 -19.29 -3.84 -2.56
C SER A 92 -18.67 -2.96 -3.65
N LEU A 93 -19.14 -1.71 -3.76
CA LEU A 93 -18.55 -0.69 -4.63
C LEU A 93 -17.12 -0.31 -4.22
N TYR A 94 -16.74 -0.60 -2.98
CA TYR A 94 -15.38 -0.37 -2.48
C TYR A 94 -14.39 -1.44 -2.95
N ASP A 95 -14.86 -2.58 -3.42
CA ASP A 95 -14.01 -3.65 -3.95
C ASP A 95 -13.73 -3.36 -5.45
N ALA A 96 -12.73 -2.53 -5.71
CA ALA A 96 -12.40 -2.04 -7.05
C ALA A 96 -11.96 -3.14 -8.03
N PHE A 97 -11.50 -4.29 -7.51
CA PHE A 97 -11.06 -5.44 -8.29
C PHE A 97 -11.33 -6.75 -7.53
N GLY A 98 -11.78 -7.77 -8.23
CA GLY A 98 -11.94 -9.12 -7.69
C GLY A 98 -10.57 -9.77 -7.51
N ALA A 99 -10.31 -10.32 -6.33
CA ALA A 99 -9.01 -10.87 -5.98
C ALA A 99 -9.12 -12.38 -5.62
N GLY A 100 -7.98 -13.02 -5.39
CA GLY A 100 -7.82 -14.43 -5.08
C GLY A 100 -6.49 -14.98 -5.59
N HIS A 101 -5.96 -14.46 -6.69
CA HIS A 101 -4.64 -14.76 -7.22
C HIS A 101 -3.61 -13.72 -6.82
N SER A 102 -2.39 -14.18 -6.51
CA SER A 102 -1.26 -13.30 -6.19
C SER A 102 -0.72 -12.59 -7.43
N SER A 103 -0.03 -11.48 -7.18
CA SER A 103 0.77 -10.73 -8.17
C SER A 103 -0.06 -9.97 -9.22
N THR A 104 -1.39 -9.88 -9.07
CA THR A 104 -2.30 -9.29 -10.07
C THR A 104 -2.60 -7.82 -9.83
N SER A 105 -2.39 -7.31 -8.61
CA SER A 105 -2.86 -5.99 -8.18
C SER A 105 -2.27 -4.84 -8.98
N ILE A 106 -0.97 -4.89 -9.30
CA ILE A 106 -0.27 -3.80 -9.98
C ILE A 106 -0.81 -3.64 -11.40
N SER A 107 -0.93 -4.73 -12.16
CA SER A 107 -1.48 -4.69 -13.53
C SER A 107 -2.93 -4.24 -13.54
N ALA A 108 -3.75 -4.72 -12.59
CA ALA A 108 -5.15 -4.31 -12.46
C ALA A 108 -5.27 -2.81 -12.13
N ALA A 109 -4.51 -2.34 -11.14
CA ALA A 109 -4.48 -0.93 -10.74
C ALA A 109 -3.97 -0.02 -11.86
N LEU A 110 -2.94 -0.45 -12.60
CA LEU A 110 -2.45 0.26 -13.78
C LEU A 110 -3.53 0.42 -14.85
N GLY A 111 -4.26 -0.65 -15.16
CA GLY A 111 -5.38 -0.61 -16.10
C GLY A 111 -6.47 0.37 -15.66
N ILE A 112 -6.82 0.39 -14.39
CA ILE A 112 -7.77 1.34 -13.80
C ILE A 112 -7.25 2.78 -13.91
N ALA A 113 -5.99 3.03 -13.56
CA ALA A 113 -5.37 4.35 -13.63
C ALA A 113 -5.35 4.91 -15.06
N ILE A 114 -4.94 4.10 -16.04
CA ILE A 114 -4.94 4.47 -17.45
C ILE A 114 -6.36 4.76 -17.96
N ALA A 115 -7.33 3.92 -17.60
CA ALA A 115 -8.72 4.10 -18.01
C ALA A 115 -9.31 5.39 -17.41
N SER A 116 -9.02 5.66 -16.12
CA SER A 116 -9.45 6.89 -15.45
C SER A 116 -8.85 8.13 -16.11
N ALA A 117 -7.55 8.13 -16.39
CA ALA A 117 -6.89 9.23 -17.08
C ALA A 117 -7.50 9.50 -18.46
N ARG A 118 -7.78 8.45 -19.25
CA ARG A 118 -8.41 8.57 -20.57
C ARG A 118 -9.84 9.14 -20.52
N ARG A 119 -10.55 8.94 -19.39
CA ARG A 119 -11.88 9.50 -19.14
C ARG A 119 -11.84 10.91 -18.53
N GLY A 120 -10.65 11.44 -18.24
CA GLY A 120 -10.50 12.72 -17.55
C GLY A 120 -10.89 12.66 -16.07
N GLU A 121 -10.99 11.46 -15.48
CA GLU A 121 -11.33 11.25 -14.08
C GLU A 121 -10.08 11.48 -13.23
N LYS A 122 -10.17 12.42 -12.29
CA LYS A 122 -9.09 12.69 -11.33
C LYS A 122 -9.33 11.85 -10.08
N ARG A 123 -8.65 10.73 -9.98
CA ARG A 123 -8.71 9.85 -8.80
C ARG A 123 -7.35 9.25 -8.50
N GLU A 124 -7.15 8.90 -7.24
CA GLU A 124 -6.00 8.12 -6.82
C GLU A 124 -6.26 6.63 -7.06
N VAL A 125 -5.25 5.93 -7.53
CA VAL A 125 -5.30 4.46 -7.69
C VAL A 125 -4.15 3.86 -6.91
N VAL A 126 -4.46 2.97 -5.99
CA VAL A 126 -3.49 2.36 -5.07
C VAL A 126 -3.55 0.84 -5.19
N ALA A 127 -2.41 0.22 -5.46
CA ALA A 127 -2.21 -1.22 -5.35
C ALA A 127 -1.49 -1.55 -4.04
N VAL A 128 -2.06 -2.45 -3.23
CA VAL A 128 -1.42 -2.96 -2.01
C VAL A 128 -0.98 -4.40 -2.27
N ILE A 129 0.32 -4.65 -2.24
CA ILE A 129 0.92 -5.94 -2.52
C ILE A 129 1.84 -6.38 -1.38
N GLY A 130 1.82 -7.65 -1.03
CA GLY A 130 2.76 -8.25 -0.07
C GLY A 130 4.09 -8.61 -0.73
N ASP A 131 5.15 -8.69 0.08
CA ASP A 131 6.50 -9.06 -0.34
C ASP A 131 6.55 -10.45 -1.02
N GLY A 132 5.80 -11.43 -0.52
CA GLY A 132 5.68 -12.72 -1.17
C GLY A 132 5.02 -12.66 -2.55
N ALA A 133 3.93 -11.91 -2.68
CA ALA A 133 3.23 -11.74 -3.95
C ALA A 133 4.07 -10.93 -4.97
N LEU A 134 4.95 -10.04 -4.51
CA LEU A 134 5.85 -9.28 -5.36
C LEU A 134 6.89 -10.16 -6.07
N THR A 135 7.16 -11.37 -5.58
CA THR A 135 8.10 -12.31 -6.22
C THR A 135 7.57 -12.93 -7.51
N GLY A 136 6.27 -12.84 -7.77
CA GLY A 136 5.65 -13.41 -8.97
C GLY A 136 5.97 -12.62 -10.24
N GLY A 137 6.16 -13.31 -11.37
CA GLY A 137 6.51 -12.70 -12.66
C GLY A 137 5.51 -11.64 -13.10
N LEU A 138 4.21 -11.86 -12.90
CA LEU A 138 3.15 -10.91 -13.27
C LEU A 138 3.28 -9.58 -12.52
N ALA A 139 3.77 -9.57 -11.27
CA ALA A 139 4.04 -8.34 -10.53
C ALA A 139 5.18 -7.54 -11.17
N PHE A 140 6.25 -8.22 -11.62
CA PHE A 140 7.35 -7.58 -12.34
C PHE A 140 6.92 -7.03 -13.71
N GLU A 141 6.10 -7.76 -14.45
CA GLU A 141 5.52 -7.26 -15.71
C GLU A 141 4.67 -6.01 -15.45
N GLY A 142 3.85 -6.03 -14.40
CA GLY A 142 3.05 -4.89 -13.96
C GLY A 142 3.91 -3.68 -13.60
N LEU A 143 4.97 -3.86 -12.81
CA LEU A 143 5.92 -2.80 -12.46
C LEU A 143 6.63 -2.25 -13.69
N ASN A 144 7.15 -3.11 -14.57
CA ASN A 144 7.84 -2.68 -15.79
C ASN A 144 6.93 -1.83 -16.68
N ASN A 145 5.69 -2.26 -16.89
CA ASN A 145 4.72 -1.52 -17.70
C ASN A 145 4.28 -0.21 -17.00
N ALA A 146 4.06 -0.23 -15.69
CA ALA A 146 3.70 0.96 -14.95
C ALA A 146 4.82 2.02 -14.97
N GLY A 147 6.08 1.61 -14.82
CA GLY A 147 7.22 2.51 -14.88
C GLY A 147 7.49 3.11 -16.25
N ALA A 148 7.01 2.48 -17.33
CA ALA A 148 7.03 3.01 -18.69
C ALA A 148 5.83 3.93 -18.99
N SER A 149 4.84 4.00 -18.10
CA SER A 149 3.62 4.79 -18.24
C SER A 149 3.69 6.10 -17.45
N ASN A 150 2.81 7.06 -17.79
CA ASN A 150 2.57 8.27 -16.99
C ASN A 150 1.30 8.13 -16.12
N ALA A 151 0.91 6.90 -15.77
CA ALA A 151 -0.27 6.67 -14.96
C ALA A 151 -0.04 7.09 -13.52
N ASN A 152 -1.04 7.76 -12.90
CA ASN A 152 -1.02 8.05 -11.49
C ASN A 152 -1.34 6.77 -10.70
N LEU A 153 -0.30 6.05 -10.28
CA LEU A 153 -0.39 4.79 -9.56
C LEU A 153 0.53 4.80 -8.35
N LEU A 154 -0.03 4.57 -7.18
CA LEU A 154 0.72 4.31 -5.95
C LEU A 154 0.78 2.79 -5.71
N VAL A 155 1.97 2.24 -5.60
CA VAL A 155 2.19 0.85 -5.17
C VAL A 155 2.66 0.84 -3.72
N VAL A 156 1.88 0.24 -2.84
CA VAL A 156 2.22 0.04 -1.43
C VAL A 156 2.71 -1.39 -1.26
N LEU A 157 4.02 -1.54 -1.06
CA LEU A 157 4.63 -2.82 -0.70
C LEU A 157 4.56 -3.02 0.81
N ASN A 158 3.77 -4.01 1.24
CA ASN A 158 3.69 -4.45 2.62
C ASN A 158 4.69 -5.60 2.84
N ASP A 159 5.80 -5.29 3.51
CA ASP A 159 6.86 -6.25 3.81
C ASP A 159 6.84 -6.60 5.31
N ASN A 160 6.37 -7.80 5.62
CA ASN A 160 6.44 -8.40 6.96
C ASN A 160 7.42 -9.58 7.02
N ARG A 161 8.18 -9.81 5.95
CA ARG A 161 9.16 -10.89 5.77
C ARG A 161 8.56 -12.30 5.85
N MET A 162 7.25 -12.40 5.76
CA MET A 162 6.52 -13.66 5.87
C MET A 162 5.48 -13.75 4.76
N SER A 163 5.51 -14.91 4.10
CA SER A 163 4.43 -15.41 3.26
C SER A 163 3.65 -16.47 4.05
N ILE A 164 3.27 -17.60 3.45
CA ILE A 164 2.86 -18.80 4.21
C ILE A 164 4.08 -19.34 4.97
N ASP A 165 5.22 -19.37 4.28
CA ASP A 165 6.56 -19.64 4.81
C ASP A 165 7.47 -18.41 4.67
N PRO A 166 8.66 -18.40 5.33
CA PRO A 166 9.63 -17.34 5.10
C PRO A 166 9.95 -17.19 3.61
N ASN A 167 9.89 -15.98 3.09
CA ASN A 167 10.19 -15.69 1.69
C ASN A 167 11.59 -16.18 1.31
N VAL A 168 11.75 -16.64 0.07
CA VAL A 168 13.02 -17.11 -0.48
C VAL A 168 13.42 -16.28 -1.71
N GLY A 169 14.68 -16.38 -2.11
CA GLY A 169 15.19 -15.77 -3.34
C GLY A 169 15.83 -14.40 -3.15
N ALA A 170 16.48 -13.92 -4.22
CA ALA A 170 17.30 -12.71 -4.21
C ALA A 170 16.50 -11.44 -3.89
N LEU A 171 15.22 -11.38 -4.23
CA LEU A 171 14.37 -10.23 -3.91
C LEU A 171 14.21 -10.03 -2.40
N LYS A 172 14.10 -11.11 -1.63
CA LYS A 172 14.07 -11.04 -0.16
C LYS A 172 15.34 -10.41 0.40
N GLU A 173 16.50 -10.87 -0.05
CA GLU A 173 17.79 -10.31 0.38
C GLU A 173 17.92 -8.85 -0.02
N TYR A 174 17.45 -8.51 -1.21
CA TYR A 174 17.44 -7.15 -1.71
C TYR A 174 16.56 -6.22 -0.82
N LEU A 175 15.32 -6.62 -0.49
CA LEU A 175 14.42 -5.86 0.39
C LEU A 175 15.01 -5.73 1.80
N LEU A 176 15.61 -6.81 2.33
CA LEU A 176 16.31 -6.78 3.60
C LEU A 176 17.44 -5.74 3.61
N ASN A 177 18.24 -5.69 2.55
CA ASN A 177 19.35 -4.75 2.41
C ASN A 177 18.87 -3.29 2.36
N ILE A 178 17.73 -3.00 1.70
CA ILE A 178 17.12 -1.67 1.71
C ILE A 178 16.73 -1.28 3.14
N THR A 179 16.06 -2.16 3.88
CA THR A 179 15.55 -1.86 5.23
C THR A 179 16.66 -1.78 6.29
N THR A 180 17.77 -2.49 6.10
CA THR A 180 18.90 -2.55 7.06
C THR A 180 20.04 -1.59 6.75
N SER A 181 20.06 -0.93 5.58
CA SER A 181 21.12 -0.02 5.18
C SER A 181 21.27 1.17 6.14
N LYS A 182 22.37 1.20 6.87
CA LYS A 182 22.71 2.33 7.78
C LYS A 182 22.80 3.66 7.03
N ARG A 183 23.33 3.67 5.81
CA ARG A 183 23.46 4.88 4.97
C ARG A 183 22.09 5.41 4.54
N TYR A 184 21.17 4.54 4.18
CA TYR A 184 19.80 4.90 3.82
C TYR A 184 19.05 5.49 5.03
N ASN A 185 19.16 4.85 6.20
CA ASN A 185 18.52 5.31 7.43
C ASN A 185 19.10 6.63 7.97
N GLN A 186 20.40 6.86 7.84
CA GLN A 186 21.05 8.12 8.22
C GLN A 186 20.73 9.27 7.27
N ALA A 187 20.74 9.04 5.96
CA ALA A 187 20.35 10.06 4.98
C ALA A 187 18.89 10.48 5.16
N LYS A 188 18.00 9.54 5.49
CA LYS A 188 16.60 9.78 5.81
C LYS A 188 16.43 10.69 7.02
N HIS A 189 17.12 10.41 8.12
CA HIS A 189 16.99 11.21 9.34
C HIS A 189 17.47 12.66 9.17
N HIS A 190 18.53 12.89 8.40
CA HIS A 190 19.08 14.23 8.18
C HIS A 190 18.29 15.06 7.16
N THR A 191 17.73 14.43 6.12
CA THR A 191 16.97 15.16 5.08
C THR A 191 15.57 15.55 5.57
N TRP A 192 14.88 14.69 6.29
CA TRP A 192 13.53 14.99 6.77
C TRP A 192 13.51 16.08 7.85
N THR A 193 14.45 16.04 8.82
CA THR A 193 14.54 17.04 9.90
C THR A 193 14.97 18.44 9.41
N ARG A 194 15.75 18.52 8.31
CA ARG A 194 16.12 19.82 7.73
C ARG A 194 15.10 20.40 6.77
N LEU A 195 14.34 19.58 6.07
CA LEU A 195 13.30 20.00 5.12
C LEU A 195 12.01 20.51 5.80
N GLU A 196 11.73 20.08 7.03
CA GLU A 196 10.62 20.62 7.84
C GLU A 196 10.76 22.12 8.12
N ARG A 197 11.98 22.66 8.11
CA ARG A 197 12.23 24.10 8.38
C ARG A 197 12.11 25.05 7.18
N PHE A 198 12.07 24.54 5.93
CA PHE A 198 12.12 25.38 4.73
C PHE A 198 11.20 24.88 3.58
N PRO A 199 9.89 25.17 3.60
CA PRO A 199 8.95 24.65 2.60
C PRO A 199 9.20 25.16 1.17
N LYS A 200 9.77 26.35 0.99
CA LYS A 200 10.13 26.89 -0.33
C LYS A 200 11.36 26.22 -0.95
N LEU A 201 12.34 25.81 -0.12
CA LEU A 201 13.52 25.10 -0.56
C LEU A 201 13.20 23.66 -1.01
N ARG A 202 12.17 23.05 -0.40
CA ARG A 202 11.63 21.73 -0.76
C ARG A 202 11.19 21.66 -2.22
N ARG A 203 10.47 22.69 -2.74
CA ARG A 203 10.05 22.76 -4.16
C ARG A 203 11.22 22.92 -5.13
N THR A 204 12.24 23.66 -4.75
CA THR A 204 13.42 23.91 -5.60
C THR A 204 14.31 22.67 -5.68
N ILE A 205 14.50 21.96 -4.57
CA ILE A 205 15.28 20.71 -4.52
C ILE A 205 14.58 19.59 -5.28
N GLN A 206 13.23 19.53 -5.26
CA GLN A 206 12.47 18.59 -6.09
C GLN A 206 12.68 18.81 -7.58
N LYS A 207 12.77 20.05 -8.04
CA LYS A 207 13.08 20.38 -9.45
C LYS A 207 14.54 20.14 -9.84
N MET A 208 15.49 20.39 -8.94
CA MET A 208 16.92 20.16 -9.18
C MET A 208 17.32 18.69 -8.97
N GLY A 209 16.61 17.92 -8.18
CA GLY A 209 16.90 16.50 -7.92
C GLY A 209 16.91 15.64 -9.19
N ASN A 210 16.17 16.02 -10.21
CA ASN A 210 16.17 15.32 -11.50
C ASN A 210 17.42 15.63 -12.37
N ALA A 211 18.08 16.76 -12.13
CA ALA A 211 19.28 17.18 -12.88
C ALA A 211 20.60 16.70 -12.22
N LEU A 212 20.60 16.48 -10.91
CA LEU A 212 21.81 16.08 -10.15
C LEU A 212 21.94 14.56 -9.93
N LYS A 213 20.92 13.77 -10.31
CA LYS A 213 20.95 12.30 -10.18
C LYS A 213 22.00 11.59 -11.07
N GLY A 214 22.56 12.27 -12.05
CA GLY A 214 23.55 11.69 -12.98
C GLY A 214 24.96 11.47 -12.44
N GLY A 215 25.32 11.99 -11.27
CA GLY A 215 26.72 12.03 -10.86
C GLY A 215 27.10 11.43 -9.51
N PHE A 216 26.19 11.23 -8.56
CA PHE A 216 26.58 10.95 -7.17
C PHE A 216 25.85 9.82 -6.42
N LEU A 217 24.88 9.10 -7.02
CA LEU A 217 24.21 7.98 -6.36
C LEU A 217 24.36 6.69 -7.17
N GLN A 218 25.44 5.99 -6.90
CA GLN A 218 25.80 4.71 -7.51
C GLN A 218 25.02 3.49 -7.00
N GLN A 219 23.79 3.65 -6.52
CA GLN A 219 22.85 2.54 -6.28
C GLN A 219 21.40 3.07 -6.33
N SER A 220 20.84 3.17 -7.55
CA SER A 220 19.37 3.20 -7.70
C SER A 220 18.81 1.87 -7.19
N ASN A 221 17.77 1.92 -6.37
CA ASN A 221 17.09 0.70 -5.99
C ASN A 221 16.31 0.13 -7.21
N LEU A 222 15.89 -1.15 -7.12
CA LEU A 222 15.15 -1.83 -8.18
C LEU A 222 13.94 -1.00 -8.68
N PHE A 223 13.20 -0.39 -7.75
CA PHE A 223 12.01 0.38 -8.10
C PHE A 223 12.36 1.66 -8.85
N GLU A 224 13.42 2.36 -8.45
CA GLU A 224 13.93 3.53 -9.17
C GLU A 224 14.48 3.17 -10.56
N SER A 225 15.08 2.00 -10.69
CA SER A 225 15.53 1.47 -12.00
C SER A 225 14.35 1.19 -12.94
N LEU A 226 13.17 0.96 -12.39
CA LEU A 226 11.90 0.82 -13.11
C LEU A 226 11.12 2.14 -13.19
N ASN A 227 11.77 3.30 -13.00
CA ASN A 227 11.19 4.64 -13.03
C ASN A 227 10.16 4.96 -11.93
N PHE A 228 10.09 4.18 -10.87
CA PHE A 228 9.28 4.53 -9.71
C PHE A 228 10.05 5.49 -8.79
N ARG A 229 9.32 6.40 -8.15
CA ARG A 229 9.83 7.13 -7.00
C ARG A 229 9.65 6.26 -5.74
N TYR A 230 10.72 5.96 -5.03
CA TYR A 230 10.64 5.14 -3.83
C TYR A 230 10.55 5.99 -2.56
N PHE A 231 9.56 5.69 -1.71
CA PHE A 231 9.33 6.34 -0.42
C PHE A 231 9.25 5.27 0.67
N GLY A 232 10.27 5.11 1.43
CA GLY A 232 10.26 4.11 2.49
C GLY A 232 11.64 3.82 3.05
N PRO A 233 11.76 2.82 3.91
CA PRO A 233 10.65 2.12 4.57
C PRO A 233 9.89 3.00 5.57
N VAL A 234 8.60 2.72 5.76
CA VAL A 234 7.71 3.39 6.72
C VAL A 234 7.21 2.34 7.70
N ASP A 235 7.07 2.70 8.98
CA ASP A 235 6.48 1.81 9.97
C ASP A 235 4.99 1.58 9.68
N GLY A 236 4.65 0.37 9.24
CA GLY A 236 3.31 -0.05 8.88
C GLY A 236 2.32 -0.14 10.05
N HIS A 237 2.81 -0.06 11.31
CA HIS A 237 1.99 -0.07 12.51
C HIS A 237 1.81 1.31 13.15
N ASN A 238 2.39 2.36 12.57
CA ASN A 238 2.21 3.73 13.02
C ASN A 238 1.19 4.46 12.14
N VAL A 239 -0.09 4.44 12.53
CA VAL A 239 -1.19 5.03 11.76
C VAL A 239 -1.04 6.54 11.54
N GLU A 240 -0.47 7.27 12.49
CA GLU A 240 -0.24 8.71 12.36
C GLU A 240 0.85 9.01 11.31
N GLN A 241 1.95 8.25 11.37
CA GLN A 241 3.02 8.38 10.38
C GLN A 241 2.52 8.00 8.98
N LEU A 242 1.80 6.88 8.86
CA LEU A 242 1.21 6.43 7.60
C LEU A 242 0.26 7.49 7.00
N THR A 243 -0.62 8.04 7.83
CA THR A 243 -1.57 9.08 7.40
C THR A 243 -0.85 10.33 6.88
N ARG A 244 0.22 10.77 7.58
CA ARG A 244 1.03 11.91 7.15
C ARG A 244 1.73 11.63 5.82
N VAL A 245 2.41 10.49 5.72
CA VAL A 245 3.13 10.10 4.49
C VAL A 245 2.17 9.99 3.31
N LEU A 246 1.02 9.33 3.47
CA LEU A 246 0.04 9.20 2.40
C LEU A 246 -0.55 10.54 1.95
N LYS A 247 -0.78 11.49 2.88
CA LYS A 247 -1.20 12.86 2.53
C LYS A 247 -0.12 13.58 1.73
N ASP A 248 1.13 13.50 2.17
CA ASP A 248 2.25 14.11 1.47
C ASP A 248 2.42 13.53 0.06
N LEU A 249 2.26 12.22 -0.11
CA LEU A 249 2.33 11.54 -1.41
C LEU A 249 1.22 11.99 -2.37
N LYS A 250 0.01 12.23 -1.86
CA LYS A 250 -1.12 12.70 -2.65
C LYS A 250 -0.92 14.11 -3.24
N GLU A 251 -0.04 14.91 -2.65
CA GLU A 251 0.31 16.26 -3.12
C GLU A 251 1.45 16.26 -4.16
N ILE A 252 2.06 15.10 -4.41
CA ILE A 252 3.16 14.96 -5.39
C ILE A 252 2.54 14.79 -6.77
N PRO A 253 2.90 15.67 -7.75
CA PRO A 253 2.42 15.56 -9.12
C PRO A 253 3.03 14.37 -9.88
#